data_d65bc0a4876469567da7d3cd3c9aaf7b
#
_entry.id   d65bc0a4876469567da7d3cd3c9aaf7b
#
_cell.length_a   1.000
_cell.length_b   1.000
_cell.length_c   1.000
_cell.angle_alpha   90.00
_cell.angle_beta   90.00
_cell.angle_gamma   90.00
#
_symmetry.space_group_name_H-M   'P 1'
#
loop_
_entity.id
_entity.type
_entity.pdbx_description
1 polymer ?
#
loop_
_entity_poly.entity_id
_entity_poly.type
_entity_poly.pdbx_seq_one_letter_code
_entity_poly.pdbx_strand_id
1 'polypeptide(L)'
;MASQGTELFCRECGKRWEMDELGVIHAKEGETEFSHIPDWYEWLRSCVRAEIERGEYRFEDEVEVYSLPRAWRFEKLGKAKLTHDMENGFVLEGEYRDAPYRVERAPLGMYGVHIEYDYCYIKPEDCIDISTDKDSFYCYPTQTDVVTKLSLATEEIYKIHMDRKNAERKARRARKLAKSEATQ
;
A
#
# COMPACT_ATOMS: atom_id res chain seq x y z
N MET A 1 4.48 -8.40 -12.20
CA MET A 1 5.80 -8.99 -12.47
C MET A 1 5.98 -10.20 -11.57
N ALA A 2 6.79 -11.19 -11.96
CA ALA A 2 7.04 -12.36 -11.16
C ALA A 2 8.55 -12.68 -11.14
N SER A 3 8.98 -13.53 -10.21
CA SER A 3 10.35 -13.99 -10.09
C SER A 3 10.40 -15.49 -9.86
N GLN A 4 11.52 -16.11 -10.28
CA GLN A 4 11.84 -17.49 -9.97
C GLN A 4 13.35 -17.60 -9.79
N GLY A 5 13.80 -17.80 -8.57
CA GLY A 5 15.23 -17.71 -8.23
C GLY A 5 15.75 -16.30 -8.51
N THR A 6 16.80 -16.19 -9.33
CA THR A 6 17.40 -14.92 -9.76
C THR A 6 16.77 -14.34 -11.02
N GLU A 7 15.82 -15.04 -11.64
CA GLU A 7 15.15 -14.58 -12.85
C GLU A 7 13.91 -13.78 -12.52
N LEU A 8 13.79 -12.61 -13.14
CA LEU A 8 12.60 -11.74 -13.11
C LEU A 8 11.93 -11.81 -14.49
N PHE A 9 10.60 -11.77 -14.52
CA PHE A 9 9.87 -11.76 -15.79
C PHE A 9 8.56 -10.96 -15.73
N CYS A 10 8.26 -10.31 -16.83
CA CYS A 10 7.01 -9.61 -17.01
C CYS A 10 5.93 -10.59 -17.51
N ARG A 11 4.81 -10.69 -16.78
CA ARG A 11 3.68 -11.55 -17.21
C ARG A 11 2.94 -11.00 -18.41
N GLU A 12 3.03 -9.69 -18.69
CA GLU A 12 2.34 -9.03 -19.78
C GLU A 12 3.10 -9.15 -21.11
N CYS A 13 4.38 -8.76 -21.13
CA CYS A 13 5.17 -8.73 -22.36
C CYS A 13 6.17 -9.90 -22.50
N GLY A 14 6.31 -10.74 -21.47
CA GLY A 14 7.22 -11.89 -21.47
C GLY A 14 8.70 -11.54 -21.33
N LYS A 15 9.08 -10.24 -21.26
CA LYS A 15 10.46 -9.83 -21.09
C LYS A 15 11.05 -10.40 -19.81
N ARG A 16 12.34 -10.78 -19.85
CA ARG A 16 13.06 -11.45 -18.76
C ARG A 16 14.34 -10.73 -18.42
N TRP A 17 14.65 -10.74 -17.13
CA TRP A 17 15.91 -10.22 -16.57
C TRP A 17 16.51 -11.25 -15.63
N GLU A 18 17.80 -11.18 -15.45
CA GLU A 18 18.53 -12.00 -14.50
C GLU A 18 19.28 -11.10 -13.52
N MET A 19 19.20 -11.40 -12.25
CA MET A 19 19.93 -10.70 -11.20
C MET A 19 21.20 -11.47 -10.87
N ASP A 20 22.33 -10.80 -10.87
CA ASP A 20 23.62 -11.38 -10.50
C ASP A 20 23.81 -11.44 -8.98
N GLU A 21 24.93 -11.98 -8.53
CA GLU A 21 25.28 -12.14 -7.11
C GLU A 21 25.51 -10.81 -6.37
N LEU A 22 25.66 -9.70 -7.08
CA LEU A 22 25.80 -8.35 -6.55
C LEU A 22 24.47 -7.59 -6.54
N GLY A 23 23.38 -8.22 -7.01
CA GLY A 23 22.06 -7.61 -7.10
C GLY A 23 21.85 -6.72 -8.32
N VAL A 24 22.77 -6.77 -9.30
CA VAL A 24 22.60 -6.06 -10.57
C VAL A 24 21.69 -6.85 -11.49
N ILE A 25 20.76 -6.18 -12.12
CA ILE A 25 19.77 -6.77 -13.02
C ILE A 25 20.23 -6.57 -14.46
N HIS A 26 20.18 -7.62 -15.24
CA HIS A 26 20.54 -7.64 -16.66
C HIS A 26 19.36 -8.17 -17.48
N ALA A 27 18.89 -7.39 -18.47
CA ALA A 27 17.91 -7.90 -19.41
C ALA A 27 18.50 -9.03 -20.25
N LYS A 28 17.76 -10.14 -20.41
CA LYS A 28 18.21 -11.26 -21.29
C LYS A 28 18.15 -10.88 -22.76
N GLU A 29 17.26 -9.93 -23.10
CA GLU A 29 17.09 -9.39 -24.45
C GLU A 29 16.73 -7.91 -24.39
N GLY A 30 17.27 -7.11 -25.31
CA GLY A 30 17.02 -5.66 -25.39
C GLY A 30 17.75 -4.87 -24.32
N GLU A 31 17.21 -3.68 -24.01
CA GLU A 31 17.78 -2.78 -23.01
C GLU A 31 17.45 -3.20 -21.59
N THR A 32 18.36 -2.93 -20.66
CA THR A 32 18.12 -3.02 -19.24
C THR A 32 17.59 -1.67 -18.73
N GLU A 33 16.29 -1.60 -18.46
CA GLU A 33 15.62 -0.36 -18.04
C GLU A 33 16.09 0.10 -16.65
N PHE A 34 16.30 -0.86 -15.77
CA PHE A 34 16.77 -0.64 -14.40
C PHE A 34 17.85 -1.66 -14.08
N SER A 35 18.99 -1.18 -13.63
CA SER A 35 20.11 -2.05 -13.23
C SER A 35 19.98 -2.58 -11.79
N HIS A 36 19.09 -2.02 -10.99
CA HIS A 36 18.87 -2.43 -9.60
C HIS A 36 17.40 -2.42 -9.24
N ILE A 37 16.99 -3.34 -8.34
CA ILE A 37 15.61 -3.41 -7.82
C ILE A 37 15.15 -2.09 -7.16
N PRO A 38 15.97 -1.40 -6.34
CA PRO A 38 15.56 -0.12 -5.76
C PRO A 38 15.16 0.94 -6.80
N ASP A 39 15.90 1.06 -7.91
CA ASP A 39 15.58 2.02 -8.97
C ASP A 39 14.25 1.69 -9.64
N TRP A 40 14.01 0.41 -9.88
CA TRP A 40 12.73 -0.06 -10.40
C TRP A 40 11.58 0.21 -9.43
N TYR A 41 11.80 -0.04 -8.14
CA TYR A 41 10.81 0.21 -7.10
C TYR A 41 10.46 1.70 -7.00
N GLU A 42 11.44 2.61 -7.08
CA GLU A 42 11.20 4.05 -7.10
C GLU A 42 10.46 4.51 -8.37
N TRP A 43 10.72 3.89 -9.51
CA TRP A 43 9.93 4.13 -10.71
C TRP A 43 8.47 3.69 -10.53
N LEU A 44 8.21 2.50 -9.97
CA LEU A 44 6.85 2.04 -9.64
C LEU A 44 6.15 3.00 -8.69
N ARG A 45 6.87 3.49 -7.66
CA ARG A 45 6.40 4.52 -6.73
C ARG A 45 5.96 5.79 -7.47
N SER A 46 6.78 6.26 -8.39
CA SER A 46 6.46 7.46 -9.18
C SER A 46 5.21 7.28 -10.05
N CYS A 47 5.01 6.09 -10.62
CA CYS A 47 3.80 5.74 -11.39
C CYS A 47 2.55 5.78 -10.50
N VAL A 48 2.61 5.15 -9.32
CA VAL A 48 1.50 5.15 -8.36
C VAL A 48 1.19 6.56 -7.87
N ARG A 49 2.21 7.36 -7.56
CA ARG A 49 2.05 8.76 -7.17
C ARG A 49 1.35 9.58 -8.26
N ALA A 50 1.77 9.43 -9.52
CA ALA A 50 1.15 10.11 -10.64
C ALA A 50 -0.33 9.72 -10.83
N GLU A 51 -0.69 8.45 -10.61
CA GLU A 51 -2.07 7.96 -10.64
C GLU A 51 -2.91 8.61 -9.53
N ILE A 52 -2.35 8.74 -8.31
CA ILE A 52 -3.00 9.41 -7.18
C ILE A 52 -3.20 10.90 -7.47
N GLU A 53 -2.17 11.60 -7.97
CA GLU A 53 -2.22 13.04 -8.26
C GLU A 53 -3.20 13.39 -9.37
N ARG A 54 -3.43 12.48 -10.33
CA ARG A 54 -4.49 12.61 -11.36
C ARG A 54 -5.90 12.28 -10.85
N GLY A 55 -6.02 11.79 -9.61
CA GLY A 55 -7.32 11.35 -9.05
C GLY A 55 -7.85 10.05 -9.66
N GLU A 56 -7.00 9.27 -10.28
CA GLU A 56 -7.36 7.99 -10.93
C GLU A 56 -7.19 6.79 -9.99
N TYR A 57 -6.42 6.95 -8.90
CA TYR A 57 -6.16 5.87 -7.96
C TYR A 57 -7.40 5.56 -7.13
N ARG A 58 -7.88 4.35 -7.25
CA ARG A 58 -8.87 3.73 -6.39
C ARG A 58 -8.68 2.21 -6.43
N PHE A 59 -8.63 1.60 -5.27
CA PHE A 59 -8.64 0.15 -5.11
C PHE A 59 -9.97 -0.28 -4.51
N GLU A 60 -10.55 -1.35 -5.06
CA GLU A 60 -11.74 -2.02 -4.53
C GLU A 60 -11.65 -3.51 -4.87
N ASP A 61 -11.80 -4.38 -3.88
CA ASP A 61 -11.76 -5.83 -4.05
C ASP A 61 -12.58 -6.54 -2.98
N GLU A 62 -13.03 -7.75 -3.27
CA GLU A 62 -13.50 -8.70 -2.28
C GLU A 62 -12.29 -9.45 -1.73
N VAL A 63 -12.05 -9.38 -0.42
CA VAL A 63 -10.90 -10.00 0.24
C VAL A 63 -11.35 -11.10 1.20
N GLU A 64 -10.53 -12.13 1.36
CA GLU A 64 -10.69 -13.07 2.47
C GLU A 64 -9.94 -12.52 3.68
N VAL A 65 -10.62 -12.46 4.83
CA VAL A 65 -10.11 -11.79 6.04
C VAL A 65 -9.89 -12.76 7.17
N TYR A 66 -8.73 -12.65 7.80
CA TYR A 66 -8.41 -13.27 9.08
C TYR A 66 -8.03 -12.17 10.07
N SER A 67 -8.49 -12.29 11.33
CA SER A 67 -8.03 -11.43 12.41
C SER A 67 -7.06 -12.16 13.33
N LEU A 68 -6.25 -11.41 14.06
CA LEU A 68 -5.33 -11.93 15.07
C LEU A 68 -5.60 -11.24 16.42
N PRO A 69 -6.78 -11.49 17.04
CA PRO A 69 -7.18 -10.79 18.24
C PRO A 69 -6.18 -11.03 19.38
N ARG A 70 -5.65 -9.92 19.94
CA ARG A 70 -4.67 -9.93 21.05
C ARG A 70 -3.43 -10.78 20.78
N ALA A 71 -3.04 -10.94 19.49
CA ALA A 71 -1.91 -11.77 19.06
C ALA A 71 -1.98 -13.24 19.56
N TRP A 72 -3.18 -13.78 19.75
CA TRP A 72 -3.38 -15.10 20.32
C TRP A 72 -3.47 -16.22 19.27
N ARG A 73 -4.39 -16.07 18.32
CA ARG A 73 -4.58 -17.01 17.21
C ARG A 73 -5.31 -16.36 16.06
N PHE A 74 -5.07 -16.85 14.87
CA PHE A 74 -5.83 -16.43 13.70
C PHE A 74 -7.28 -16.90 13.78
N GLU A 75 -8.21 -16.00 13.52
CA GLU A 75 -9.63 -16.27 13.43
C GLU A 75 -10.12 -15.87 12.03
N LYS A 76 -10.70 -16.79 11.28
CA LYS A 76 -11.25 -16.52 9.96
C LYS A 76 -12.54 -15.72 10.09
N LEU A 77 -12.56 -14.50 9.58
CA LEU A 77 -13.75 -13.66 9.55
C LEU A 77 -14.61 -13.88 8.30
N GLY A 78 -14.02 -14.42 7.22
CA GLY A 78 -14.69 -14.66 5.97
C GLY A 78 -14.41 -13.60 4.92
N LYS A 79 -15.38 -13.39 4.01
CA LYS A 79 -15.25 -12.39 2.93
C LYS A 79 -15.64 -11.01 3.41
N ALA A 80 -14.92 -10.01 2.89
CA ALA A 80 -15.19 -8.60 3.15
C ALA A 80 -14.87 -7.76 1.92
N LYS A 81 -15.45 -6.59 1.84
CA LYS A 81 -15.11 -5.58 0.84
C LYS A 81 -13.98 -4.72 1.40
N LEU A 82 -12.88 -4.64 0.67
CA LEU A 82 -11.76 -3.75 0.96
C LEU A 82 -11.71 -2.65 -0.08
N THR A 83 -11.66 -1.40 0.38
CA THR A 83 -11.40 -0.23 -0.48
C THR A 83 -10.20 0.54 0.04
N HIS A 84 -9.47 1.20 -0.86
CA HIS A 84 -8.38 2.11 -0.52
C HIS A 84 -8.34 3.26 -1.53
N ASP A 85 -8.44 4.47 -1.02
CA ASP A 85 -8.42 5.68 -1.83
C ASP A 85 -7.76 6.86 -1.11
N MET A 86 -7.59 7.97 -1.85
CA MET A 86 -6.94 9.19 -1.36
C MET A 86 -7.68 9.86 -0.18
N GLU A 87 -9.01 9.75 -0.11
CA GLU A 87 -9.82 10.47 0.85
C GLU A 87 -10.03 9.69 2.15
N ASN A 88 -10.35 8.40 2.01
CA ASN A 88 -10.76 7.55 3.12
C ASN A 88 -9.60 6.71 3.68
N GLY A 89 -8.54 6.50 2.89
CA GLY A 89 -7.53 5.49 3.21
C GLY A 89 -8.11 4.09 3.06
N PHE A 90 -7.79 3.17 3.98
CA PHE A 90 -8.38 1.83 3.99
C PHE A 90 -9.73 1.82 4.68
N VAL A 91 -10.69 1.17 4.02
CA VAL A 91 -11.99 0.82 4.61
C VAL A 91 -12.25 -0.66 4.31
N LEU A 92 -12.40 -1.45 5.36
CA LEU A 92 -12.73 -2.87 5.32
C LEU A 92 -14.12 -3.07 5.91
N GLU A 93 -15.04 -3.63 5.12
CA GLU A 93 -16.44 -3.87 5.52
C GLU A 93 -16.79 -5.33 5.29
N GLY A 94 -17.30 -5.99 6.32
CA GLY A 94 -17.69 -7.38 6.26
C GLY A 94 -18.73 -7.75 7.30
N GLU A 95 -19.03 -9.04 7.36
CA GLU A 95 -19.95 -9.60 8.33
C GLU A 95 -19.29 -10.81 9.01
N TYR A 96 -19.38 -10.89 10.33
CA TYR A 96 -18.88 -12.00 11.10
C TYR A 96 -19.90 -12.42 12.16
N ARG A 97 -20.34 -13.70 12.13
CA ARG A 97 -21.36 -14.26 13.03
C ARG A 97 -22.67 -13.43 13.01
N ASP A 98 -23.18 -13.12 11.84
CA ASP A 98 -24.40 -12.32 11.61
C ASP A 98 -24.31 -10.87 12.15
N ALA A 99 -23.12 -10.38 12.43
CA ALA A 99 -22.88 -9.01 12.85
C ALA A 99 -21.96 -8.28 11.87
N PRO A 100 -22.37 -7.10 11.36
CA PRO A 100 -21.52 -6.31 10.47
C PRO A 100 -20.33 -5.75 11.25
N TYR A 101 -19.17 -5.68 10.58
CA TYR A 101 -18.00 -4.98 11.11
C TYR A 101 -17.44 -4.03 10.06
N ARG A 102 -16.81 -2.97 10.56
CA ARG A 102 -16.12 -1.97 9.73
C ARG A 102 -14.83 -1.55 10.39
N VAL A 103 -13.75 -1.58 9.63
CA VAL A 103 -12.42 -1.12 10.05
C VAL A 103 -11.98 -0.01 9.13
N GLU A 104 -11.57 1.11 9.70
CA GLU A 104 -11.13 2.28 8.96
C GLU A 104 -9.73 2.67 9.39
N ARG A 105 -8.90 2.98 8.40
CA ARG A 105 -7.57 3.56 8.60
C ARG A 105 -7.43 4.79 7.71
N ALA A 106 -7.70 5.94 8.32
CA ALA A 106 -7.59 7.22 7.61
C ALA A 106 -6.16 7.46 7.06
N PRO A 107 -6.00 8.24 5.99
CA PRO A 107 -4.72 8.49 5.33
C PRO A 107 -3.57 8.90 6.26
N LEU A 108 -3.85 9.78 7.23
CA LEU A 108 -2.85 10.20 8.23
C LEU A 108 -2.72 9.26 9.44
N GLY A 109 -3.55 8.25 9.52
CA GLY A 109 -3.50 7.22 10.56
C GLY A 109 -2.62 6.03 10.23
N MET A 110 -2.11 5.96 8.98
CA MET A 110 -1.29 4.84 8.51
C MET A 110 -0.19 5.35 7.57
N TYR A 111 1.05 5.35 8.05
CA TYR A 111 2.22 5.71 7.25
C TYR A 111 2.52 4.70 6.13
N GLY A 112 2.30 3.43 6.40
CA GLY A 112 2.50 2.32 5.47
C GLY A 112 1.63 1.13 5.89
N VAL A 113 1.36 0.24 4.97
CA VAL A 113 0.71 -1.04 5.23
C VAL A 113 1.75 -2.14 5.14
N HIS A 114 1.69 -3.08 6.08
CA HIS A 114 2.55 -4.25 6.02
C HIS A 114 2.02 -5.22 4.97
N ILE A 115 2.93 -5.73 4.15
CA ILE A 115 2.62 -6.73 3.12
C ILE A 115 3.41 -8.00 3.37
N GLU A 116 2.76 -9.13 3.15
CA GLU A 116 3.36 -10.45 3.25
C GLU A 116 3.21 -11.17 1.92
N TYR A 117 4.29 -11.72 1.43
CA TYR A 117 4.30 -12.56 0.25
C TYR A 117 4.28 -14.01 0.66
N ASP A 118 3.44 -14.83 0.00
CA ASP A 118 3.32 -16.27 0.27
C ASP A 118 3.19 -16.58 1.78
N TYR A 119 2.30 -15.86 2.48
CA TYR A 119 2.19 -15.93 3.94
C TYR A 119 1.67 -17.27 4.43
N CYS A 120 2.57 -18.23 4.56
CA CYS A 120 2.26 -19.64 4.82
C CYS A 120 1.67 -19.96 6.22
N TYR A 121 1.67 -19.00 7.17
CA TYR A 121 1.06 -19.20 8.48
C TYR A 121 -0.47 -19.30 8.44
N ILE A 122 -1.11 -18.74 7.41
CA ILE A 122 -2.55 -18.85 7.15
C ILE A 122 -2.77 -19.60 5.86
N LYS A 123 -2.31 -19.06 4.74
CA LYS A 123 -2.32 -19.66 3.41
C LYS A 123 -1.18 -19.08 2.55
N PRO A 124 -0.59 -19.88 1.63
CA PRO A 124 0.54 -19.44 0.82
C PRO A 124 0.09 -18.49 -0.30
N GLU A 125 -0.39 -17.34 0.07
CA GLU A 125 -0.84 -16.27 -0.81
C GLU A 125 -0.41 -14.91 -0.25
N ASP A 126 -0.35 -13.91 -1.13
CA ASP A 126 0.00 -12.55 -0.76
C ASP A 126 -1.13 -11.90 0.03
N CYS A 127 -0.80 -11.19 1.09
CA CYS A 127 -1.78 -10.45 1.87
C CYS A 127 -1.25 -9.11 2.36
N ILE A 128 -2.16 -8.27 2.81
CA ILE A 128 -1.86 -7.05 3.56
C ILE A 128 -2.34 -7.18 5.00
N ASP A 129 -1.57 -6.61 5.95
CA ASP A 129 -1.95 -6.50 7.36
C ASP A 129 -2.43 -5.08 7.67
N ILE A 130 -3.72 -4.95 7.96
CA ILE A 130 -4.32 -3.70 8.42
C ILE A 130 -4.42 -3.75 9.93
N SER A 131 -3.41 -3.21 10.61
CA SER A 131 -3.37 -3.19 12.06
C SER A 131 -4.14 -2.01 12.66
N THR A 132 -4.82 -2.29 13.76
CA THR A 132 -5.46 -1.31 14.64
C THR A 132 -4.87 -1.42 16.04
N ASP A 133 -5.28 -0.56 16.96
CA ASP A 133 -4.84 -0.62 18.37
C ASP A 133 -5.29 -1.89 19.10
N LYS A 134 -6.23 -2.63 18.54
CA LYS A 134 -6.87 -3.80 19.20
C LYS A 134 -6.66 -5.12 18.46
N ASP A 135 -6.46 -5.06 17.15
CA ASP A 135 -6.44 -6.24 16.31
C ASP A 135 -5.65 -5.97 15.01
N SER A 136 -5.18 -7.04 14.37
CA SER A 136 -4.59 -7.04 13.04
C SER A 136 -5.47 -7.84 12.09
N PHE A 137 -5.75 -7.28 10.91
CA PHE A 137 -6.60 -7.88 9.89
C PHE A 137 -5.75 -8.24 8.67
N TYR A 138 -5.55 -9.54 8.46
CA TYR A 138 -4.85 -10.09 7.30
C TYR A 138 -5.84 -10.23 6.16
N CYS A 139 -5.70 -9.40 5.16
CA CYS A 139 -6.61 -9.32 4.01
C CYS A 139 -5.93 -9.92 2.78
N TYR A 140 -6.52 -10.97 2.23
CA TYR A 140 -6.08 -11.67 1.03
C TYR A 140 -6.90 -11.18 -0.17
N PRO A 141 -6.33 -10.34 -1.06
CA PRO A 141 -7.02 -9.86 -2.25
C PRO A 141 -7.32 -10.99 -3.24
N THR A 142 -8.41 -10.85 -4.01
CA THR A 142 -8.68 -11.74 -5.15
C THR A 142 -7.89 -11.32 -6.39
N GLN A 143 -7.53 -10.05 -6.48
CA GLN A 143 -6.66 -9.52 -7.53
C GLN A 143 -5.21 -9.90 -7.27
N THR A 144 -4.51 -10.37 -8.28
CA THR A 144 -3.09 -10.73 -8.20
C THR A 144 -2.17 -9.51 -8.34
N ASP A 145 -0.95 -9.59 -7.76
CA ASP A 145 0.11 -8.57 -7.90
C ASP A 145 -0.27 -7.16 -7.38
N VAL A 146 -1.25 -7.04 -6.47
CA VAL A 146 -1.76 -5.74 -6.00
C VAL A 146 -1.15 -5.26 -4.69
N VAL A 147 -0.63 -6.16 -3.86
CA VAL A 147 -0.16 -5.81 -2.50
C VAL A 147 0.96 -4.77 -2.51
N THR A 148 1.91 -4.86 -3.44
CA THR A 148 2.96 -3.85 -3.63
C THR A 148 2.38 -2.49 -4.00
N LYS A 149 1.40 -2.46 -4.93
CA LYS A 149 0.74 -1.20 -5.32
C LYS A 149 0.00 -0.58 -4.14
N LEU A 150 -0.68 -1.38 -3.33
CA LEU A 150 -1.36 -0.92 -2.10
C LEU A 150 -0.38 -0.33 -1.09
N SER A 151 0.77 -0.97 -0.89
CA SER A 151 1.81 -0.47 0.00
C SER A 151 2.36 0.88 -0.48
N LEU A 152 2.77 0.97 -1.74
CA LEU A 152 3.25 2.22 -2.35
C LEU A 152 2.21 3.34 -2.28
N ALA A 153 0.96 3.02 -2.60
CA ALA A 153 -0.13 4.00 -2.56
C ALA A 153 -0.38 4.52 -1.14
N THR A 154 -0.32 3.65 -0.12
CA THR A 154 -0.48 4.05 1.29
C THR A 154 0.58 5.08 1.68
N GLU A 155 1.84 4.82 1.35
CA GLU A 155 2.93 5.75 1.65
C GLU A 155 2.79 7.09 0.91
N GLU A 156 2.46 7.06 -0.37
CA GLU A 156 2.33 8.29 -1.18
C GLU A 156 1.09 9.11 -0.76
N ILE A 157 -0.02 8.47 -0.46
CA ILE A 157 -1.22 9.12 0.09
C ILE A 157 -0.88 9.81 1.42
N TYR A 158 -0.19 9.12 2.34
CA TYR A 158 0.26 9.70 3.61
C TYR A 158 1.13 10.94 3.38
N LYS A 159 2.14 10.85 2.50
CA LYS A 159 3.05 11.98 2.17
C LYS A 159 2.28 13.19 1.63
N ILE A 160 1.36 12.98 0.69
CA ILE A 160 0.55 14.05 0.11
C ILE A 160 -0.30 14.74 1.20
N HIS A 161 -0.95 13.98 2.08
CA HIS A 161 -1.72 14.53 3.19
C HIS A 161 -0.84 15.29 4.20
N MET A 162 0.35 14.77 4.50
CA MET A 162 1.31 15.44 5.38
C MET A 162 1.80 16.76 4.79
N ASP A 163 2.09 16.80 3.49
CA ASP A 163 2.52 18.03 2.80
C ASP A 163 1.40 19.10 2.82
N ARG A 164 0.16 18.71 2.55
CA ARG A 164 -1.02 19.59 2.67
C ARG A 164 -1.14 20.16 4.09
N LYS A 165 -1.09 19.31 5.10
CA LYS A 165 -1.17 19.71 6.52
C LYS A 165 -0.03 20.66 6.92
N ASN A 166 1.19 20.41 6.43
CA ASN A 166 2.34 21.25 6.70
C ASN A 166 2.22 22.61 6.00
N ALA A 167 1.72 22.65 4.78
CA ALA A 167 1.45 23.89 4.04
C ALA A 167 0.39 24.75 4.76
N GLU A 168 -0.71 24.15 5.21
CA GLU A 168 -1.73 24.83 6.01
C GLU A 168 -1.19 25.41 7.32
N ARG A 169 -0.36 24.63 8.03
CA ARG A 169 0.31 25.09 9.27
C ARG A 169 1.23 26.30 9.01
N LYS A 170 2.00 26.27 7.93
CA LYS A 170 2.85 27.40 7.51
C LYS A 170 2.01 28.63 7.18
N ALA A 171 0.95 28.48 6.39
CA ALA A 171 0.04 29.57 6.05
C ALA A 171 -0.63 30.18 7.29
N ARG A 172 -1.09 29.36 8.24
CA ARG A 172 -1.67 29.81 9.50
C ARG A 172 -0.68 30.60 10.36
N ARG A 173 0.58 30.15 10.43
CA ARG A 173 1.64 30.87 11.16
C ARG A 173 1.93 32.25 10.51
N ALA A 174 2.07 32.31 9.20
CA ALA A 174 2.29 33.55 8.46
C ALA A 174 1.14 34.57 8.70
N ARG A 175 -0.13 34.12 8.65
CA ARG A 175 -1.27 34.98 8.93
C ARG A 175 -1.30 35.50 10.38
N LYS A 176 -0.83 34.73 11.36
CA LYS A 176 -0.74 35.19 12.76
C LYS A 176 0.34 36.27 12.93
N LEU A 177 1.50 36.08 12.30
CA LEU A 177 2.60 37.06 12.34
C LEU A 177 2.16 38.39 11.71
N ALA A 178 1.58 38.36 10.51
CA ALA A 178 1.10 39.56 9.84
C ALA A 178 0.04 40.33 10.64
N LYS A 179 -0.84 39.62 11.39
CA LYS A 179 -1.79 40.28 12.28
C LYS A 179 -1.12 40.94 13.50
N SER A 180 -0.08 40.33 14.07
CA SER A 180 0.63 40.92 15.20
C SER A 180 1.42 42.18 14.82
N GLU A 181 1.97 42.22 13.61
CA GLU A 181 2.67 43.38 13.09
C GLU A 181 1.73 44.53 12.74
N ALA A 182 0.51 44.26 12.28
CA ALA A 182 -0.51 45.26 11.96
C ALA A 182 -1.19 45.88 13.21
N THR A 183 -0.93 45.36 14.40
CA THR A 183 -1.54 45.83 15.67
C THR A 183 -0.56 46.63 16.53
N GLN A 184 0.68 46.78 16.10
CA GLN A 184 1.71 47.65 16.66
C GLN A 184 1.77 49.01 15.88
#